data_81507795ceeb16f7ea22dadb1de3eec0
#
_entry.id   81507795ceeb16f7ea22dadb1de3eec0
#
_cell.length_a   1.000
_cell.length_b   1.000
_cell.length_c   1.000
_cell.angle_alpha   90.00
_cell.angle_beta   90.00
_cell.angle_gamma   90.00
#
_symmetry.space_group_name_H-M   'P 1'
#
loop_
_entity.id
_entity.type
_entity.pdbx_description
1 polymer ?
#
loop_
_entity_poly.entity_id
_entity_poly.type
_entity_poly.pdbx_seq_one_letter_code
_entity_poly.pdbx_strand_id
1 'polypeptide(L)'
;MRAGRHACFDRLVIDVRGDIHGYDVRYVTEVRTDASGVPVPVRGAADLQIVAFAPDHDVDTGGLTYRPADKRELVDVAGYSTFRQAAWAGSNEGQSTIALGVRARLPFRTFILDGPGTGSRLVVDVAHRW
;
A
#
# COMPACT_ATOMS: atom_id res chain seq x y z
N MET A 1 -5.70 7.36 0.45
CA MET A 1 -5.26 6.18 1.21
C MET A 1 -5.71 6.30 2.65
N ARG A 2 -6.12 5.19 3.23
CA ARG A 2 -6.67 5.18 4.59
C ARG A 2 -6.16 3.96 5.33
N ALA A 3 -6.08 4.06 6.65
CA ALA A 3 -5.74 2.93 7.50
C ALA A 3 -6.79 2.81 8.60
N GLY A 4 -7.01 1.60 9.08
CA GLY A 4 -7.95 1.33 10.15
C GLY A 4 -7.47 0.20 11.05
N ARG A 5 -7.81 0.30 12.33
CA ARG A 5 -7.52 -0.74 13.32
C ARG A 5 -8.75 -1.62 13.51
N HIS A 6 -8.52 -2.92 13.49
CA HIS A 6 -9.56 -3.92 13.76
C HIS A 6 -9.10 -4.84 14.88
N ALA A 7 -10.00 -5.67 15.40
CA ALA A 7 -9.70 -6.50 16.54
C ALA A 7 -8.56 -7.50 16.29
N CYS A 8 -8.48 -8.04 15.07
CA CYS A 8 -7.53 -9.10 14.72
C CYS A 8 -6.50 -8.70 13.66
N PHE A 9 -6.66 -7.55 13.04
CA PHE A 9 -5.78 -7.09 11.96
C PHE A 9 -5.82 -5.58 11.83
N ASP A 10 -4.80 -5.03 11.19
CA ASP A 10 -4.80 -3.65 10.73
C ASP A 10 -5.07 -3.65 9.23
N ARG A 11 -5.80 -2.66 8.75
CA ARG A 11 -6.22 -2.56 7.35
C ARG A 11 -5.64 -1.33 6.68
N LEU A 12 -5.08 -1.50 5.49
CA LEU A 12 -4.70 -0.41 4.61
C LEU A 12 -5.63 -0.43 3.39
N VAL A 13 -6.19 0.73 3.04
CA VAL A 13 -7.06 0.89 1.87
C VAL A 13 -6.41 1.88 0.92
N ILE A 14 -6.17 1.43 -0.30
CA ILE A 14 -5.61 2.24 -1.37
C ILE A 14 -6.73 2.54 -2.35
N ASP A 15 -7.14 3.81 -2.41
CA ASP A 15 -8.21 4.24 -3.31
C ASP A 15 -7.62 4.55 -4.69
N VAL A 16 -8.26 4.02 -5.72
CA VAL A 16 -7.82 4.18 -7.12
C VAL A 16 -9.00 4.67 -7.93
N ARG A 17 -8.77 5.64 -8.82
CA ARG A 17 -9.75 6.06 -9.80
C ARG A 17 -9.72 5.05 -10.95
N GLY A 18 -10.86 4.46 -11.28
CA GLY A 18 -10.94 3.43 -12.32
C GLY A 18 -10.58 2.05 -11.79
N ASP A 19 -10.18 1.17 -12.69
CA ASP A 19 -9.95 -0.24 -12.38
C ASP A 19 -8.53 -0.51 -11.90
N ILE A 20 -8.41 -1.47 -10.97
CA ILE A 20 -7.13 -2.06 -10.61
C ILE A 20 -7.02 -3.35 -11.42
N HIS A 21 -5.99 -3.44 -12.25
CA HIS A 21 -5.81 -4.58 -13.16
C HIS A 21 -5.17 -5.79 -12.48
N GLY A 22 -4.65 -5.61 -11.30
CA GLY A 22 -4.04 -6.69 -10.53
C GLY A 22 -3.17 -6.11 -9.42
N TYR A 23 -2.54 -6.99 -8.67
CA TYR A 23 -1.65 -6.58 -7.59
C TYR A 23 -0.63 -7.67 -7.31
N ASP A 24 0.47 -7.28 -6.66
CA ASP A 24 1.46 -8.19 -6.13
C ASP A 24 1.83 -7.70 -4.74
N VAL A 25 1.57 -8.51 -3.72
CA VAL A 25 1.82 -8.15 -2.33
C VAL A 25 2.66 -9.26 -1.71
N ARG A 26 3.85 -8.90 -1.22
CA ARG A 26 4.78 -9.87 -0.66
C ARG A 26 5.74 -9.24 0.34
N TYR A 27 6.22 -10.02 1.28
CA TYR A 27 7.34 -9.60 2.12
C TYR A 27 8.62 -9.63 1.33
N VAL A 28 9.45 -8.60 1.54
CA VAL A 28 10.76 -8.47 0.89
C VAL A 28 11.78 -8.08 1.93
N THR A 29 13.06 -8.24 1.62
CA THR A 29 14.13 -7.79 2.49
C THR A 29 14.14 -6.27 2.57
N GLU A 30 13.85 -5.60 1.44
CA GLU A 30 13.88 -4.15 1.33
C GLU A 30 13.05 -3.74 0.12
N VAL A 31 12.18 -2.75 0.29
CA VAL A 31 11.45 -2.18 -0.83
C VAL A 31 12.34 -1.17 -1.53
N ARG A 32 12.35 -1.21 -2.86
CA ARG A 32 13.10 -0.26 -3.69
C ARG A 32 12.15 0.41 -4.66
N THR A 33 12.51 1.63 -5.07
CA THR A 33 11.76 2.32 -6.12
C THR A 33 11.88 1.54 -7.42
N ASP A 34 10.78 1.47 -8.17
CA ASP A 34 10.69 0.60 -9.34
C ASP A 34 11.68 0.99 -10.43
N ALA A 35 11.70 2.26 -10.84
CA ALA A 35 12.53 2.70 -11.96
C ALA A 35 14.00 2.86 -11.60
N SER A 36 14.30 3.40 -10.42
CA SER A 36 15.67 3.80 -10.04
C SER A 36 16.36 2.85 -9.06
N GLY A 37 15.61 1.92 -8.46
CA GLY A 37 16.17 0.96 -7.52
C GLY A 37 16.68 1.56 -6.21
N VAL A 38 16.20 2.75 -5.83
CA VAL A 38 16.60 3.40 -4.59
C VAL A 38 15.85 2.76 -3.43
N PRO A 39 16.54 2.40 -2.33
CA PRO A 39 15.89 1.84 -1.16
C PRO A 39 14.87 2.80 -0.54
N VAL A 40 13.75 2.25 -0.09
CA VAL A 40 12.69 2.99 0.61
C VAL A 40 12.57 2.38 2.01
N PRO A 41 13.36 2.85 2.97
CA PRO A 41 13.33 2.29 4.32
C PRO A 41 12.05 2.67 5.04
N VAL A 42 11.51 1.73 5.80
CA VAL A 42 10.35 1.95 6.65
C VAL A 42 10.60 1.36 8.04
N ARG A 43 9.93 1.94 9.03
CA ARG A 43 9.99 1.44 10.40
C ARG A 43 9.30 0.07 10.45
N GLY A 44 9.73 -0.76 11.38
CA GLY A 44 9.17 -2.08 11.60
C GLY A 44 10.20 -3.18 11.36
N ALA A 45 9.88 -4.39 11.77
CA ALA A 45 10.77 -5.53 11.64
C ALA A 45 10.63 -6.26 10.31
N ALA A 46 9.60 -5.94 9.51
CA ALA A 46 9.38 -6.56 8.22
C ALA A 46 8.82 -5.53 7.23
N ASP A 47 9.15 -5.73 5.97
CA ASP A 47 8.72 -4.86 4.88
C ASP A 47 7.77 -5.62 3.96
N LEU A 48 6.52 -5.18 3.90
CA LEU A 48 5.54 -5.70 2.96
C LEU A 48 5.51 -4.79 1.74
N GLN A 49 5.87 -5.34 0.59
CA GLN A 49 5.84 -4.59 -0.67
C GLN A 49 4.48 -4.75 -1.30
N ILE A 50 3.83 -3.64 -1.57
CA ILE A 50 2.50 -3.62 -2.19
C ILE A 50 2.65 -2.98 -3.57
N VAL A 51 2.37 -3.74 -4.61
CA VAL A 51 2.36 -3.24 -5.99
C VAL A 51 0.93 -3.31 -6.49
N ALA A 52 0.40 -2.18 -6.90
CA ALA A 52 -0.91 -2.09 -7.54
C ALA A 52 -0.69 -1.79 -9.02
N PHE A 53 -1.33 -2.56 -9.89
CA PHE A 53 -1.25 -2.31 -11.33
C PHE A 53 -2.29 -1.26 -11.70
N ALA A 54 -1.95 -0.03 -11.33
CA ALA A 54 -2.74 1.17 -11.59
C ALA A 54 -1.77 2.36 -11.57
N PRO A 55 -1.76 3.19 -12.60
CA PRO A 55 -0.87 4.34 -12.65
C PRO A 55 -1.22 5.37 -11.58
N ASP A 56 -0.26 6.18 -11.21
CA ASP A 56 -0.47 7.21 -10.18
C ASP A 56 -1.00 8.53 -10.74
N HIS A 57 -1.11 8.65 -12.06
CA HIS A 57 -1.54 9.87 -12.72
C HIS A 57 -2.89 9.68 -13.38
N ASP A 58 -3.65 10.76 -13.47
CA ASP A 58 -4.94 10.78 -14.12
C ASP A 58 -4.74 11.05 -15.62
N VAL A 59 -4.88 10.02 -16.43
CA VAL A 59 -4.81 10.12 -17.88
C VAL A 59 -6.10 9.57 -18.46
N ASP A 60 -7.19 10.24 -18.22
CA ASP A 60 -8.52 9.91 -18.70
C ASP A 60 -9.13 8.64 -18.11
N THR A 61 -8.35 7.62 -17.85
CA THR A 61 -8.85 6.30 -17.47
C THR A 61 -8.67 5.99 -16.01
N GLY A 62 -8.08 6.91 -15.27
CA GLY A 62 -7.89 6.71 -13.85
C GLY A 62 -6.46 6.54 -13.45
N GLY A 63 -6.27 5.90 -12.33
CA GLY A 63 -5.00 5.76 -11.68
C GLY A 63 -5.13 6.09 -10.22
N LEU A 64 -4.01 6.17 -9.54
CA LEU A 64 -3.98 6.52 -8.14
C LEU A 64 -4.25 8.01 -8.01
N THR A 65 -5.35 8.39 -7.37
CA THR A 65 -5.76 9.81 -7.23
C THR A 65 -5.09 10.49 -6.06
N TYR A 66 -4.21 9.80 -5.39
CA TYR A 66 -3.62 10.22 -4.15
C TYR A 66 -2.43 11.17 -4.38
N ARG A 67 -2.42 12.28 -3.64
CA ARG A 67 -1.33 13.27 -3.65
C ARG A 67 -0.84 13.43 -2.22
N PRO A 68 0.08 12.61 -1.75
CA PRO A 68 0.50 12.64 -0.37
C PRO A 68 1.25 13.94 -0.03
N ALA A 69 0.93 14.49 1.15
CA ALA A 69 1.69 15.62 1.68
C ALA A 69 3.09 15.17 2.11
N ASP A 70 3.20 13.93 2.58
CA ASP A 70 4.47 13.33 2.99
C ASP A 70 4.57 11.93 2.41
N LYS A 71 5.51 11.74 1.48
CA LYS A 71 5.69 10.44 0.83
C LYS A 71 6.24 9.36 1.74
N ARG A 72 6.76 9.74 2.90
CA ARG A 72 7.30 8.78 3.87
C ARG A 72 6.28 8.40 4.95
N GLU A 73 5.19 9.13 5.04
CA GLU A 73 4.12 8.91 6.01
C GLU A 73 2.78 9.04 5.30
N LEU A 74 2.42 8.04 4.51
CA LEU A 74 1.20 8.09 3.70
C LEU A 74 -0.07 8.09 4.54
N VAL A 75 -0.02 7.44 5.69
CA VAL A 75 -1.10 7.39 6.67
C VAL A 75 -0.51 7.46 8.06
N ASP A 76 -1.28 7.97 9.02
CA ASP A 76 -0.87 7.98 10.41
C ASP A 76 -1.25 6.62 11.04
N VAL A 77 -0.23 5.85 11.40
CA VAL A 77 -0.43 4.54 12.02
C VAL A 77 0.14 4.49 13.43
N ALA A 78 0.32 5.63 14.06
CA ALA A 78 0.77 5.69 15.45
C ALA A 78 -0.20 4.92 16.34
N GLY A 79 0.33 4.05 17.18
CA GLY A 79 -0.49 3.23 18.09
C GLY A 79 -1.13 1.99 17.46
N TYR A 80 -0.90 1.73 16.19
CA TYR A 80 -1.41 0.51 15.55
C TYR A 80 -0.63 -0.72 16.07
N SER A 81 -1.33 -1.86 16.15
CA SER A 81 -0.71 -3.09 16.64
C SER A 81 0.32 -3.64 15.66
N THR A 82 0.04 -3.59 14.37
CA THR A 82 0.87 -4.21 13.34
C THR A 82 1.58 -3.20 12.46
N PHE A 83 0.87 -2.18 11.97
CA PHE A 83 1.45 -1.20 11.05
C PHE A 83 2.42 -0.27 11.77
N ARG A 84 3.55 0.00 11.12
CA ARG A 84 4.59 0.90 11.64
C ARG A 84 4.79 2.13 10.77
N GLN A 85 4.65 1.99 9.45
CA GLN A 85 4.82 3.09 8.51
C GLN A 85 4.35 2.65 7.13
N ALA A 86 3.78 3.57 6.35
CA ALA A 86 3.51 3.36 4.94
C ALA A 86 4.21 4.47 4.16
N ALA A 87 5.04 4.10 3.18
CA ALA A 87 5.82 5.03 2.38
C ALA A 87 5.62 4.79 0.89
N TRP A 88 5.70 5.86 0.12
CA TRP A 88 5.58 5.81 -1.33
C TRP A 88 6.90 5.32 -1.94
N ALA A 89 6.83 4.33 -2.81
CA ALA A 89 7.99 3.80 -3.50
C ALA A 89 7.94 4.01 -5.02
N GLY A 90 7.07 4.90 -5.47
CA GLY A 90 7.05 5.35 -6.85
C GLY A 90 6.02 4.70 -7.73
N SER A 91 5.92 5.22 -8.94
CA SER A 91 5.05 4.70 -9.98
C SER A 91 5.83 4.64 -11.27
N ASN A 92 5.66 3.56 -12.01
CA ASN A 92 6.36 3.34 -13.27
C ASN A 92 5.59 2.34 -14.11
N GLU A 93 5.39 2.66 -15.40
CA GLU A 93 4.77 1.75 -16.36
C GLU A 93 3.45 1.12 -15.89
N GLY A 94 2.60 1.96 -15.28
CA GLY A 94 1.29 1.50 -14.82
C GLY A 94 1.30 0.76 -13.49
N GLN A 95 2.42 0.76 -12.79
CA GLN A 95 2.54 0.15 -11.46
C GLN A 95 2.81 1.23 -10.41
N SER A 96 2.13 1.11 -9.28
CA SER A 96 2.38 1.97 -8.12
C SER A 96 2.81 1.09 -6.96
N THR A 97 3.88 1.47 -6.29
CA THR A 97 4.49 0.66 -5.23
C THR A 97 4.47 1.39 -3.90
N ILE A 98 4.08 0.67 -2.86
CA ILE A 98 4.02 1.17 -1.49
C ILE A 98 4.82 0.23 -0.61
N ALA A 99 5.63 0.80 0.27
CA ALA A 99 6.36 0.07 1.29
C ALA A 99 5.58 0.16 2.60
N LEU A 100 5.11 -0.97 3.10
CA LEU A 100 4.41 -1.05 4.37
C LEU A 100 5.30 -1.73 5.40
N GLY A 101 5.78 -0.95 6.37
CA GLY A 101 6.54 -1.48 7.48
C GLY A 101 5.60 -2.06 8.53
N VAL A 102 5.84 -3.30 8.94
CA VAL A 102 5.01 -3.99 9.91
C VAL A 102 5.85 -4.62 11.01
N ARG A 103 5.20 -5.00 12.10
CA ARG A 103 5.83 -5.51 13.31
C ARG A 103 6.62 -6.79 13.09
N ALA A 104 6.14 -7.66 12.20
CA ALA A 104 6.74 -8.95 11.88
C ALA A 104 6.15 -9.46 10.58
N ARG A 105 6.70 -10.54 10.01
CA ARG A 105 6.13 -11.18 8.83
C ARG A 105 4.87 -11.96 9.20
N LEU A 106 3.83 -11.23 9.51
CA LEU A 106 2.54 -11.79 9.94
C LEU A 106 1.69 -12.15 8.73
N PRO A 107 0.70 -13.04 8.90
CA PRO A 107 -0.22 -13.37 7.81
C PRO A 107 -0.93 -12.13 7.29
N PHE A 108 -1.17 -12.09 6.00
CA PHE A 108 -1.91 -10.99 5.39
C PHE A 108 -2.84 -11.52 4.30
N ARG A 109 -3.82 -10.71 3.95
CA ARG A 109 -4.70 -10.97 2.81
C ARG A 109 -4.88 -9.69 2.01
N THR A 110 -5.08 -9.83 0.71
CA THR A 110 -5.25 -8.72 -0.21
C THR A 110 -6.43 -9.00 -1.11
N PHE A 111 -7.26 -7.99 -1.33
CA PHE A 111 -8.40 -8.11 -2.24
C PHE A 111 -8.80 -6.75 -2.79
N ILE A 112 -9.53 -6.78 -3.90
CA ILE A 112 -10.02 -5.58 -4.58
C ILE A 112 -11.51 -5.45 -4.31
N LEU A 113 -11.95 -4.23 -3.98
CA LEU A 113 -13.36 -3.88 -3.88
C LEU A 113 -13.68 -2.83 -4.93
N ASP A 114 -14.81 -3.01 -5.64
CA ASP A 114 -15.30 -2.04 -6.60
C ASP A 114 -15.93 -0.86 -5.88
N GLY A 115 -15.82 0.32 -6.51
CA GLY A 115 -16.43 1.53 -6.00
C GLY A 115 -15.55 2.27 -4.99
N PRO A 116 -16.03 3.40 -4.49
CA PRO A 116 -17.30 4.05 -4.91
C PRO A 116 -17.27 4.52 -6.36
N GLY A 117 -18.43 4.55 -6.97
CA GLY A 117 -18.57 4.98 -8.38
C GLY A 117 -17.77 4.09 -9.33
N THR A 118 -16.99 4.70 -10.19
CA THR A 118 -16.15 3.99 -11.16
C THR A 118 -14.76 3.63 -10.60
N GLY A 119 -14.49 3.97 -9.34
CA GLY A 119 -13.22 3.69 -8.70
C GLY A 119 -13.11 2.27 -8.17
N SER A 120 -11.95 1.96 -7.63
CA SER A 120 -11.63 0.68 -6.99
C SER A 120 -10.83 0.91 -5.73
N ARG A 121 -10.83 -0.08 -4.84
CA ARG A 121 -10.03 -0.04 -3.62
C ARG A 121 -9.22 -1.32 -3.53
N LEU A 122 -7.92 -1.17 -3.30
CA LEU A 122 -7.07 -2.30 -2.95
C LEU A 122 -6.98 -2.35 -1.43
N VAL A 123 -7.36 -3.47 -0.84
CA VAL A 123 -7.38 -3.66 0.60
C VAL A 123 -6.29 -4.63 1.00
N VAL A 124 -5.46 -4.24 1.97
CA VAL A 124 -4.43 -5.10 2.53
C VAL A 124 -4.66 -5.19 4.03
N ASP A 125 -4.97 -6.38 4.51
CA ASP A 125 -5.14 -6.67 5.93
C ASP A 125 -3.94 -7.47 6.43
N VAL A 126 -3.30 -7.01 7.49
CA VAL A 126 -2.20 -7.75 8.11
C VAL A 126 -2.59 -8.09 9.55
N ALA A 127 -2.50 -9.38 9.89
CA ALA A 127 -2.91 -9.88 11.18
C ALA A 127 -2.07 -9.28 12.31
N HIS A 128 -2.64 -9.25 13.53
CA HIS A 128 -1.92 -8.84 14.72
C HIS A 128 -0.97 -9.93 15.22
N ARG A 129 -1.27 -11.18 14.91
CA ARG A 129 -0.45 -12.33 15.33
C ARG A 129 -0.57 -13.47 14.34
N TRP A 130 0.28 -14.44 14.51
CA TRP A 130 0.34 -15.63 13.63
C TRP A 130 -0.92 -16.48 13.67
#